data_f9b220212f41089c2f820ccc3abea321
#
_entry.id   f9b220212f41089c2f820ccc3abea321
#
_cell.length_a   1.000
_cell.length_b   1.000
_cell.length_c   1.000
_cell.angle_alpha   90.00
_cell.angle_beta   90.00
_cell.angle_gamma   90.00
#
_symmetry.space_group_name_H-M   'P 1'
#
loop_
_entity.id
_entity.type
_entity.pdbx_description
1 polymer ?
#
loop_
_entity_poly.entity_id
_entity_poly.type
_entity_poly.pdbx_seq_one_letter_code
_entity_poly.pdbx_strand_id
1 'polypeptide(L)'
;MTAVRPTSMCFARVRNAWLGWLAGAAGFVALAIAAPGEAATLDDVKARGHLVCGVSEGMPGFAELNERGSWTGFDIDICAAVATATLGRKDAVKYRVVTPASGFPALMSREVDLLPRGNARTLSRDTEYGVRYVETTFHEGQGFLVRRGYAVASVLELSGASVCVMAPSGATQGLETYFQSRNMRYSVMASEQWADAVKAYADGACTLLTGDITALAAARSRFTTPTDHVILPELITKDKLGPVVRTGDEQWFSIVRWTIEALVAADELGISQQNIDTLRGSANVDIRRFLGLEADLGRSLGLSRDWSYQVTKQVGNYGDVFDRNIGASSRLRLDRGANNLWTKGGLFSAPPLR
;
A
#
# COMPACT_ATOMS: atom_id res chain seq x y z
N MET A 1 -63.10 -22.63 -35.23
CA MET A 1 -64.29 -23.05 -34.52
C MET A 1 -64.09 -22.71 -33.07
N THR A 2 -64.75 -21.85 -32.41
CA THR A 2 -65.97 -21.11 -32.47
C THR A 2 -65.81 -19.81 -31.72
N ALA A 3 -66.23 -18.74 -32.36
CA ALA A 3 -66.38 -17.40 -31.76
C ALA A 3 -67.65 -17.36 -30.89
N VAL A 4 -67.74 -16.51 -29.90
CA VAL A 4 -68.91 -15.72 -29.56
C VAL A 4 -68.53 -14.43 -28.81
N ARG A 5 -69.15 -13.38 -29.29
CA ARG A 5 -69.12 -11.94 -28.96
C ARG A 5 -70.16 -11.54 -27.89
N PRO A 6 -70.46 -10.31 -27.68
CA PRO A 6 -70.32 -9.51 -26.46
C PRO A 6 -71.69 -9.06 -25.90
N THR A 7 -71.71 -8.40 -24.78
CA THR A 7 -72.87 -7.56 -24.43
C THR A 7 -72.48 -6.22 -23.77
N SER A 8 -73.16 -5.24 -24.30
CA SER A 8 -73.03 -3.78 -24.09
C SER A 8 -73.95 -3.29 -22.94
N MET A 9 -73.61 -2.06 -22.51
CA MET A 9 -74.51 -0.95 -22.04
C MET A 9 -75.03 -0.99 -20.59
N CYS A 10 -74.70 0.03 -19.81
CA CYS A 10 -75.69 1.09 -19.58
C CYS A 10 -75.04 2.36 -18.99
N PHE A 11 -75.40 3.48 -19.65
CA PHE A 11 -75.16 4.87 -19.23
C PHE A 11 -76.09 5.25 -18.06
N ALA A 12 -75.55 5.98 -17.06
CA ALA A 12 -76.37 6.90 -16.30
C ALA A 12 -75.56 8.17 -15.96
N ARG A 13 -75.98 9.25 -16.60
CA ARG A 13 -75.63 10.64 -16.26
C ARG A 13 -76.43 11.04 -15.02
N VAL A 14 -75.81 11.65 -14.02
CA VAL A 14 -76.45 12.62 -13.15
C VAL A 14 -75.53 13.79 -12.90
N ARG A 15 -76.16 14.96 -12.97
CA ARG A 15 -75.68 16.32 -13.07
C ARG A 15 -75.26 16.91 -11.72
N ASN A 16 -74.25 17.78 -11.81
CA ASN A 16 -73.96 19.04 -11.09
C ASN A 16 -74.49 19.24 -9.67
N ALA A 17 -73.58 19.45 -8.72
CA ALA A 17 -73.74 20.45 -7.67
C ALA A 17 -72.40 21.10 -7.37
N TRP A 18 -72.30 22.36 -7.64
CA TRP A 18 -71.29 23.31 -7.21
C TRP A 18 -71.40 23.49 -5.69
N LEU A 19 -70.27 23.44 -4.99
CA LEU A 19 -70.00 24.34 -3.86
C LEU A 19 -68.50 24.25 -3.52
N GLY A 20 -67.87 25.39 -3.54
CA GLY A 20 -66.48 25.57 -3.28
C GLY A 20 -66.09 25.33 -1.81
N TRP A 21 -64.88 24.96 -1.62
CA TRP A 21 -64.17 25.14 -0.35
C TRP A 21 -62.70 25.47 -0.60
N LEU A 22 -62.32 26.43 0.12
CA LEU A 22 -61.04 27.17 0.21
C LEU A 22 -59.80 26.28 0.28
N ALA A 23 -58.78 26.77 -0.42
CA ALA A 23 -57.40 26.37 -0.41
C ALA A 23 -56.78 26.35 1.01
N GLY A 24 -56.41 25.21 1.46
CA GLY A 24 -55.44 25.02 2.54
C GLY A 24 -54.07 24.63 1.90
N ALA A 25 -53.24 25.63 1.58
CA ALA A 25 -51.88 25.41 1.22
C ALA A 25 -51.11 25.00 2.50
N ALA A 26 -51.11 23.73 2.83
CA ALA A 26 -50.18 23.16 3.80
C ALA A 26 -48.83 23.05 3.12
N GLY A 27 -47.96 24.07 3.30
CA GLY A 27 -46.59 24.03 2.93
C GLY A 27 -45.87 22.93 3.68
N PHE A 28 -45.63 21.79 3.03
CA PHE A 28 -44.66 20.81 3.46
C PHE A 28 -43.28 21.45 3.33
N VAL A 29 -42.81 22.10 4.39
CA VAL A 29 -41.37 22.38 4.55
C VAL A 29 -40.71 21.01 4.72
N ALA A 30 -40.25 20.44 3.63
CA ALA A 30 -39.30 19.33 3.67
C ALA A 30 -38.04 19.84 4.38
N LEU A 31 -37.96 19.63 5.69
CA LEU A 31 -36.67 19.69 6.39
C LEU A 31 -35.81 18.61 5.72
N ALA A 32 -34.94 19.05 4.83
CA ALA A 32 -33.83 18.24 4.38
C ALA A 32 -32.98 18.00 5.65
N ILE A 33 -33.24 16.89 6.33
CA ILE A 33 -32.31 16.35 7.33
C ILE A 33 -31.06 16.02 6.50
N ALA A 34 -30.12 16.97 6.46
CA ALA A 34 -28.78 16.66 6.00
C ALA A 34 -28.31 15.50 6.89
N ALA A 35 -28.21 14.31 6.30
CA ALA A 35 -27.54 13.20 6.96
C ALA A 35 -26.19 13.76 7.46
N PRO A 36 -25.83 13.55 8.73
CA PRO A 36 -24.53 13.99 9.22
C PRO A 36 -23.50 13.43 8.24
N GLY A 37 -22.86 14.31 7.48
CA GLY A 37 -21.74 13.94 6.61
C GLY A 37 -20.77 13.18 7.49
N GLU A 38 -20.44 11.97 7.08
CA GLU A 38 -19.48 11.15 7.81
C GLU A 38 -18.21 11.99 7.97
N ALA A 39 -17.79 12.26 9.22
CA ALA A 39 -16.66 13.15 9.49
C ALA A 39 -15.45 12.70 8.66
N ALA A 40 -14.89 13.61 7.89
CA ALA A 40 -13.74 13.33 7.05
C ALA A 40 -12.56 12.88 7.93
N THR A 41 -11.85 11.84 7.52
CA THR A 41 -10.72 11.31 8.31
C THR A 41 -9.69 12.38 8.63
N LEU A 42 -9.49 13.35 7.73
CA LEU A 42 -8.59 14.48 7.98
C LEU A 42 -9.01 15.32 9.19
N ASP A 43 -10.30 15.58 9.35
CA ASP A 43 -10.81 16.39 10.47
C ASP A 43 -10.65 15.63 11.79
N ASP A 44 -10.92 14.34 11.80
CA ASP A 44 -10.70 13.47 12.96
C ASP A 44 -9.21 13.44 13.36
N VAL A 45 -8.32 13.30 12.40
CA VAL A 45 -6.86 13.31 12.61
C VAL A 45 -6.39 14.66 13.15
N LYS A 46 -6.88 15.77 12.58
CA LYS A 46 -6.54 17.11 13.04
C LYS A 46 -7.08 17.40 14.45
N ALA A 47 -8.35 17.07 14.71
CA ALA A 47 -8.97 17.27 16.02
C ALA A 47 -8.29 16.46 17.13
N ARG A 48 -7.86 15.26 16.83
CA ARG A 48 -7.16 14.34 17.72
C ARG A 48 -5.67 14.65 17.87
N GLY A 49 -5.07 15.38 16.92
CA GLY A 49 -3.67 15.78 16.90
C GLY A 49 -2.68 14.65 16.61
N HIS A 50 -3.15 13.49 16.17
CA HIS A 50 -2.31 12.36 15.76
C HIS A 50 -3.03 11.43 14.77
N LEU A 51 -2.24 10.80 13.89
CA LEU A 51 -2.64 9.71 13.02
C LEU A 51 -2.66 8.39 13.80
N VAL A 52 -3.66 7.54 13.60
CA VAL A 52 -3.62 6.15 14.07
C VAL A 52 -3.32 5.22 12.90
N CYS A 53 -2.17 4.58 12.93
CA CYS A 53 -1.67 3.74 11.85
C CYS A 53 -1.66 2.27 12.26
N GLY A 54 -2.33 1.40 11.47
CA GLY A 54 -2.35 -0.04 11.71
C GLY A 54 -1.13 -0.71 11.09
N VAL A 55 -0.29 -1.34 11.90
CA VAL A 55 0.96 -1.96 11.45
C VAL A 55 1.05 -3.43 11.84
N SER A 56 1.72 -4.23 11.02
CA SER A 56 1.98 -5.65 11.31
C SER A 56 3.32 -5.79 12.02
N GLU A 57 3.28 -6.17 13.29
CA GLU A 57 4.51 -6.34 14.10
C GLU A 57 5.38 -7.49 13.60
N GLY A 58 6.68 -7.34 13.76
CA GLY A 58 7.66 -8.42 13.54
C GLY A 58 8.06 -8.62 12.09
N MET A 59 7.77 -7.66 11.21
CA MET A 59 8.23 -7.67 9.83
C MET A 59 9.54 -6.89 9.70
N PRO A 60 10.69 -7.56 9.59
CA PRO A 60 11.99 -6.90 9.51
C PRO A 60 12.07 -5.91 8.35
N GLY A 61 12.55 -4.70 8.64
CA GLY A 61 12.65 -3.61 7.68
C GLY A 61 11.34 -2.89 7.35
N PHE A 62 10.17 -3.41 7.77
CA PHE A 62 8.87 -2.79 7.50
C PHE A 62 8.20 -2.23 8.75
N ALA A 63 7.98 -3.06 9.76
CA ALA A 63 7.42 -2.64 11.04
C ALA A 63 7.96 -3.50 12.17
N GLU A 64 8.85 -2.95 12.96
CA GLU A 64 9.45 -3.64 14.10
C GLU A 64 9.80 -2.65 15.22
N LEU A 65 9.82 -3.16 16.43
CA LEU A 65 10.33 -2.40 17.58
C LEU A 65 11.85 -2.55 17.63
N ASN A 66 12.55 -1.45 17.73
CA ASN A 66 13.99 -1.47 17.99
C ASN A 66 14.28 -1.76 19.49
N GLU A 67 15.55 -1.88 19.84
CA GLU A 67 16.00 -2.16 21.23
C GLU A 67 15.52 -1.12 22.26
N ARG A 68 15.15 0.06 21.82
CA ARG A 68 14.63 1.16 22.66
C ARG A 68 13.10 1.15 22.77
N GLY A 69 12.42 0.15 22.19
CA GLY A 69 10.96 0.08 22.15
C GLY A 69 10.31 1.08 21.19
N SER A 70 11.08 1.68 20.27
CA SER A 70 10.55 2.59 19.27
C SER A 70 10.28 1.86 17.97
N TRP A 71 9.16 2.19 17.34
CA TRP A 71 8.80 1.67 16.01
C TRP A 71 9.77 2.15 14.92
N THR A 72 10.20 1.26 14.06
CA THR A 72 11.07 1.54 12.91
C THR A 72 10.64 0.68 11.71
N GLY A 73 10.93 1.16 10.51
CA GLY A 73 10.69 0.42 9.29
C GLY A 73 10.04 1.24 8.19
N PHE A 74 9.94 0.66 7.01
CA PHE A 74 9.40 1.29 5.82
C PHE A 74 7.93 1.70 6.01
N ASP A 75 7.10 0.81 6.56
CA ASP A 75 5.68 1.08 6.83
C ASP A 75 5.53 2.19 7.88
N ILE A 76 6.43 2.26 8.84
CA ILE A 76 6.48 3.28 9.90
C ILE A 76 6.78 4.65 9.27
N ASP A 77 7.73 4.69 8.34
CA ASP A 77 8.08 5.94 7.64
C ASP A 77 6.95 6.41 6.71
N ILE A 78 6.19 5.51 6.08
CA ILE A 78 4.98 5.87 5.32
C ILE A 78 3.94 6.52 6.23
N CYS A 79 3.69 5.96 7.42
CA CYS A 79 2.78 6.57 8.40
C CYS A 79 3.30 7.94 8.86
N ALA A 80 4.59 8.06 9.12
CA ALA A 80 5.23 9.32 9.50
C ALA A 80 5.13 10.38 8.38
N ALA A 81 5.24 9.97 7.10
CA ALA A 81 5.06 10.87 5.97
C ALA A 81 3.62 11.42 5.91
N VAL A 82 2.60 10.57 6.07
CA VAL A 82 1.19 11.01 6.11
C VAL A 82 0.91 11.90 7.31
N ALA A 83 1.43 11.58 8.50
CA ALA A 83 1.30 12.45 9.67
C ALA A 83 2.01 13.79 9.48
N THR A 84 3.17 13.80 8.84
CA THR A 84 3.87 15.05 8.51
C THR A 84 3.07 15.90 7.52
N ALA A 85 2.52 15.29 6.47
CA ALA A 85 1.69 15.99 5.49
C ALA A 85 0.45 16.63 6.13
N THR A 86 -0.20 15.95 7.07
CA THR A 86 -1.47 16.38 7.69
C THR A 86 -1.33 17.25 8.91
N LEU A 87 -0.31 16.99 9.76
CA LEU A 87 -0.12 17.59 11.07
C LEU A 87 1.21 18.36 11.21
N GLY A 88 2.05 18.35 10.16
CA GLY A 88 3.36 19.03 10.18
C GLY A 88 4.44 18.31 11.01
N ARG A 89 4.18 17.14 11.59
CA ARG A 89 5.10 16.45 12.50
C ARG A 89 5.11 14.94 12.25
N LYS A 90 6.30 14.37 12.03
CA LYS A 90 6.49 12.93 11.78
C LYS A 90 6.20 12.04 13.00
N ASP A 91 6.31 12.59 14.19
CA ASP A 91 6.07 11.89 15.47
C ASP A 91 4.61 11.92 15.91
N ALA A 92 3.74 12.62 15.19
CA ALA A 92 2.31 12.66 15.46
C ALA A 92 1.58 11.40 14.97
N VAL A 93 2.08 10.23 15.32
CA VAL A 93 1.52 8.92 14.96
C VAL A 93 1.38 8.04 16.20
N LYS A 94 0.25 7.34 16.30
CA LYS A 94 0.06 6.19 17.19
C LYS A 94 -0.03 4.93 16.35
N TYR A 95 0.75 3.92 16.70
CA TYR A 95 0.75 2.64 16.01
C TYR A 95 -0.14 1.65 16.75
N ARG A 96 -1.01 0.98 15.99
CA ARG A 96 -1.84 -0.11 16.46
C ARG A 96 -1.43 -1.38 15.73
N VAL A 97 -1.06 -2.41 16.49
CA VAL A 97 -0.72 -3.71 15.91
C VAL A 97 -1.99 -4.36 15.37
N VAL A 98 -1.92 -4.78 14.13
CA VAL A 98 -2.98 -5.52 13.42
C VAL A 98 -2.40 -6.75 12.75
N THR A 99 -3.23 -7.77 12.60
CA THR A 99 -2.91 -8.97 11.82
C THR A 99 -3.50 -8.84 10.41
N PRO A 100 -3.13 -9.69 9.44
CA PRO A 100 -3.78 -9.73 8.14
C PRO A 100 -5.30 -9.92 8.20
N ALA A 101 -5.81 -10.62 9.23
CA ALA A 101 -7.24 -10.83 9.42
C ALA A 101 -7.96 -9.64 10.08
N SER A 102 -7.28 -8.90 10.98
CA SER A 102 -7.89 -7.79 11.73
C SER A 102 -7.68 -6.41 11.10
N GLY A 103 -6.77 -6.27 10.11
CA GLY A 103 -6.42 -4.97 9.53
C GLY A 103 -7.60 -4.27 8.86
N PHE A 104 -8.29 -4.93 7.93
CA PHE A 104 -9.48 -4.36 7.28
C PHE A 104 -10.64 -4.09 8.24
N PRO A 105 -11.01 -5.02 9.15
CA PRO A 105 -11.96 -4.71 10.22
C PRO A 105 -11.59 -3.48 11.04
N ALA A 106 -10.35 -3.34 11.49
CA ALA A 106 -9.90 -2.19 12.26
C ALA A 106 -9.97 -0.87 11.47
N LEU A 107 -9.72 -0.92 10.15
CA LEU A 107 -9.86 0.23 9.27
C LEU A 107 -11.35 0.61 9.11
N MET A 108 -12.22 -0.37 8.90
CA MET A 108 -13.67 -0.14 8.74
C MET A 108 -14.34 0.35 10.02
N SER A 109 -13.91 -0.12 11.20
CA SER A 109 -14.42 0.34 12.51
C SER A 109 -13.81 1.68 12.97
N ARG A 110 -12.97 2.33 12.14
CA ARG A 110 -12.26 3.58 12.47
C ARG A 110 -11.29 3.48 13.65
N GLU A 111 -10.88 2.28 14.01
CA GLU A 111 -9.84 2.06 15.02
C GLU A 111 -8.46 2.47 14.50
N VAL A 112 -8.28 2.44 13.18
CA VAL A 112 -7.12 2.99 12.48
C VAL A 112 -7.57 3.85 11.29
N ASP A 113 -6.77 4.84 10.94
CA ASP A 113 -7.04 5.76 9.83
C ASP A 113 -6.41 5.27 8.52
N LEU A 114 -5.33 4.49 8.66
CA LEU A 114 -4.48 4.07 7.57
C LEU A 114 -3.87 2.71 7.90
N LEU A 115 -3.82 1.83 6.90
CA LEU A 115 -2.89 0.70 6.87
C LEU A 115 -1.80 1.06 5.87
N PRO A 116 -0.52 1.21 6.26
CA PRO A 116 0.55 1.66 5.37
C PRO A 116 0.89 0.61 4.32
N ARG A 117 0.61 -0.66 4.64
CA ARG A 117 0.73 -1.79 3.75
C ARG A 117 -0.40 -2.78 4.06
N GLY A 118 -1.37 -2.84 3.16
CA GLY A 118 -2.38 -3.90 3.17
C GLY A 118 -1.77 -5.22 2.70
N ASN A 119 -2.57 -6.27 2.76
CA ASN A 119 -2.27 -7.49 2.00
C ASN A 119 -2.09 -7.15 0.52
N ALA A 120 -1.42 -8.01 -0.26
CA ALA A 120 -1.28 -7.81 -1.70
C ALA A 120 -2.61 -7.44 -2.36
N ARG A 121 -2.58 -6.43 -3.23
CA ARG A 121 -3.78 -5.94 -3.93
C ARG A 121 -4.31 -7.01 -4.87
N THR A 122 -5.55 -7.43 -4.66
CA THR A 122 -6.29 -8.33 -5.54
C THR A 122 -7.64 -7.71 -5.88
N LEU A 123 -8.29 -8.19 -6.94
CA LEU A 123 -9.62 -7.72 -7.33
C LEU A 123 -10.61 -7.83 -6.18
N SER A 124 -10.70 -9.00 -5.54
CA SER A 124 -11.63 -9.23 -4.43
C SER A 124 -11.35 -8.30 -3.23
N ARG A 125 -10.08 -8.14 -2.86
CA ARG A 125 -9.72 -7.25 -1.75
C ARG A 125 -10.03 -5.79 -2.02
N ASP A 126 -9.92 -5.33 -3.27
CA ASP A 126 -10.21 -3.95 -3.67
C ASP A 126 -11.73 -3.67 -3.79
N THR A 127 -12.56 -4.72 -3.93
CA THR A 127 -13.99 -4.56 -4.25
C THR A 127 -14.97 -5.07 -3.18
N GLU A 128 -14.55 -5.97 -2.28
CA GLU A 128 -15.47 -6.69 -1.39
C GLU A 128 -15.44 -6.21 0.07
N TYR A 129 -14.37 -5.52 0.49
CA TYR A 129 -14.13 -5.23 1.92
C TYR A 129 -14.40 -3.78 2.33
N GLY A 130 -14.95 -2.93 1.45
CA GLY A 130 -15.18 -1.52 1.76
C GLY A 130 -13.91 -0.69 1.97
N VAL A 131 -12.77 -1.20 1.50
CA VAL A 131 -11.48 -0.56 1.56
C VAL A 131 -10.99 -0.19 0.16
N ARG A 132 -10.03 0.71 0.08
CA ARG A 132 -9.46 1.17 -1.18
C ARG A 132 -7.94 1.20 -1.10
N TYR A 133 -7.30 0.49 -2.01
CA TYR A 133 -5.85 0.59 -2.20
C TYR A 133 -5.51 1.93 -2.83
N VAL A 134 -4.54 2.64 -2.23
CA VAL A 134 -4.23 4.02 -2.63
C VAL A 134 -3.22 4.04 -3.78
N GLU A 135 -1.99 3.62 -3.49
CA GLU A 135 -0.90 3.60 -4.46
C GLU A 135 0.09 2.49 -4.10
N THR A 136 0.86 2.03 -5.08
CA THR A 136 1.92 1.04 -4.81
C THR A 136 3.08 1.73 -4.10
N THR A 137 3.47 1.20 -2.94
CA THR A 137 4.68 1.63 -2.23
C THR A 137 5.79 0.59 -2.28
N PHE A 138 5.46 -0.66 -2.60
CA PHE A 138 6.45 -1.72 -2.71
C PHE A 138 5.99 -2.79 -3.71
N HIS A 139 6.87 -3.11 -4.66
CA HIS A 139 6.74 -4.25 -5.56
C HIS A 139 7.38 -5.46 -4.89
N GLU A 140 6.54 -6.38 -4.45
CA GLU A 140 6.90 -7.67 -3.86
C GLU A 140 6.80 -8.76 -4.91
N GLY A 141 7.39 -9.90 -4.62
CA GLY A 141 7.22 -11.12 -5.42
C GLY A 141 7.98 -12.28 -4.83
N GLN A 142 7.60 -13.48 -5.24
CA GLN A 142 8.29 -14.70 -4.92
C GLN A 142 9.61 -14.74 -5.68
N GLY A 143 10.71 -14.97 -4.98
CA GLY A 143 12.06 -15.10 -5.50
C GLY A 143 12.76 -16.34 -4.98
N PHE A 144 14.08 -16.36 -5.15
CA PHE A 144 14.92 -17.49 -4.76
C PHE A 144 16.17 -17.01 -4.00
N LEU A 145 16.49 -17.71 -2.94
CA LEU A 145 17.75 -17.58 -2.20
C LEU A 145 18.61 -18.80 -2.45
N VAL A 146 19.88 -18.59 -2.80
CA VAL A 146 20.86 -19.64 -3.12
C VAL A 146 22.17 -19.37 -2.38
N ARG A 147 22.93 -20.43 -2.10
CA ARG A 147 24.31 -20.26 -1.60
C ARG A 147 25.21 -19.75 -2.72
N ARG A 148 26.03 -18.76 -2.42
CA ARG A 148 27.00 -18.18 -3.36
C ARG A 148 27.96 -19.23 -3.96
N GLY A 149 28.24 -20.31 -3.24
CA GLY A 149 29.08 -21.42 -3.71
C GLY A 149 28.55 -22.15 -4.97
N TYR A 150 27.28 -21.97 -5.32
CA TYR A 150 26.76 -22.50 -6.58
C TYR A 150 27.20 -21.67 -7.81
N ALA A 151 27.72 -20.43 -7.60
CA ALA A 151 28.25 -19.54 -8.62
C ALA A 151 27.29 -19.28 -9.79
N VAL A 152 25.98 -19.20 -9.51
CA VAL A 152 24.91 -18.93 -10.49
C VAL A 152 24.44 -17.49 -10.40
N ALA A 153 24.05 -16.91 -11.53
CA ALA A 153 23.48 -15.59 -11.64
C ALA A 153 21.96 -15.60 -11.84
N SER A 154 21.40 -16.76 -12.18
CA SER A 154 19.98 -16.94 -12.49
C SER A 154 19.46 -18.30 -12.02
N VAL A 155 18.20 -18.36 -11.59
CA VAL A 155 17.54 -19.63 -11.29
C VAL A 155 17.42 -20.52 -12.55
N LEU A 156 17.49 -19.95 -13.73
CA LEU A 156 17.46 -20.69 -15.00
C LEU A 156 18.66 -21.64 -15.18
N GLU A 157 19.74 -21.41 -14.45
CA GLU A 157 20.94 -22.26 -14.43
C GLU A 157 20.78 -23.50 -13.52
N LEU A 158 19.66 -23.60 -12.75
CA LEU A 158 19.47 -24.57 -11.69
C LEU A 158 18.36 -25.61 -12.02
N SER A 159 18.33 -26.13 -13.26
CA SER A 159 17.44 -27.24 -13.59
C SER A 159 17.79 -28.50 -12.80
N GLY A 160 16.80 -29.10 -12.13
CA GLY A 160 16.97 -30.24 -11.24
C GLY A 160 17.21 -29.88 -9.78
N ALA A 161 17.16 -28.59 -9.44
CA ALA A 161 17.35 -28.13 -8.06
C ALA A 161 16.27 -28.66 -7.11
N SER A 162 16.65 -28.89 -5.85
CA SER A 162 15.73 -29.08 -4.74
C SER A 162 15.36 -27.72 -4.12
N VAL A 163 14.07 -27.49 -3.89
CA VAL A 163 13.53 -26.20 -3.47
C VAL A 163 12.79 -26.35 -2.15
N CYS A 164 13.29 -25.70 -1.08
CA CYS A 164 12.57 -25.56 0.17
C CYS A 164 11.48 -24.48 0.03
N VAL A 165 10.26 -24.80 0.44
CA VAL A 165 9.09 -23.92 0.35
C VAL A 165 8.15 -24.16 1.52
N MET A 166 7.50 -23.08 1.98
CA MET A 166 6.37 -23.21 2.91
C MET A 166 5.12 -23.66 2.12
N ALA A 167 4.49 -24.74 2.55
CA ALA A 167 3.25 -25.28 1.94
C ALA A 167 2.28 -25.75 3.05
N PRO A 168 0.95 -25.58 2.84
CA PRO A 168 0.33 -25.01 1.63
C PRO A 168 0.48 -23.49 1.58
N SER A 169 0.89 -22.94 0.44
CA SER A 169 0.98 -21.50 0.20
C SER A 169 0.88 -21.17 -1.28
N GLY A 170 0.62 -19.89 -1.63
CA GLY A 170 0.66 -19.40 -3.01
C GLY A 170 2.03 -19.59 -3.67
N ALA A 171 3.10 -19.69 -2.89
CA ALA A 171 4.46 -19.91 -3.39
C ALA A 171 4.62 -21.27 -4.09
N THR A 172 3.88 -22.28 -3.68
CA THR A 172 3.92 -23.61 -4.34
C THR A 172 3.38 -23.51 -5.76
N GLN A 173 2.27 -22.80 -5.97
CA GLN A 173 1.68 -22.62 -7.30
C GLN A 173 2.57 -21.75 -8.20
N GLY A 174 3.14 -20.68 -7.66
CA GLY A 174 4.09 -19.83 -8.39
C GLY A 174 5.30 -20.63 -8.89
N LEU A 175 5.85 -21.47 -8.00
CA LEU A 175 6.97 -22.36 -8.31
C LEU A 175 6.63 -23.31 -9.44
N GLU A 176 5.49 -24.03 -9.33
CA GLU A 176 5.02 -24.98 -10.35
C GLU A 176 4.87 -24.29 -11.71
N THR A 177 4.14 -23.20 -11.75
CA THR A 177 3.90 -22.43 -12.99
C THR A 177 5.20 -21.98 -13.64
N TYR A 178 6.15 -21.49 -12.83
CA TYR A 178 7.42 -20.97 -13.34
C TYR A 178 8.29 -22.06 -13.96
N PHE A 179 8.49 -23.16 -13.24
CA PHE A 179 9.37 -24.25 -13.70
C PHE A 179 8.76 -25.03 -14.88
N GLN A 180 7.44 -25.31 -14.84
CA GLN A 180 6.74 -25.98 -15.95
C GLN A 180 6.77 -25.16 -17.24
N SER A 181 6.51 -23.85 -17.16
CA SER A 181 6.51 -22.97 -18.33
C SER A 181 7.88 -22.87 -19.03
N ARG A 182 8.95 -23.28 -18.36
CA ARG A 182 10.34 -23.28 -18.85
C ARG A 182 10.92 -24.67 -19.09
N ASN A 183 10.09 -25.71 -18.96
CA ASN A 183 10.51 -27.12 -19.08
C ASN A 183 11.69 -27.47 -18.14
N MET A 184 11.76 -26.82 -16.97
CA MET A 184 12.79 -27.06 -15.97
C MET A 184 12.33 -28.13 -14.99
N ARG A 185 13.22 -29.05 -14.62
CA ARG A 185 12.99 -30.03 -13.55
C ARG A 185 13.30 -29.41 -12.20
N TYR A 186 12.56 -29.80 -11.19
CA TYR A 186 12.80 -29.45 -9.79
C TYR A 186 12.19 -30.49 -8.86
N SER A 187 12.60 -30.49 -7.59
CA SER A 187 11.98 -31.25 -6.52
C SER A 187 11.60 -30.32 -5.37
N VAL A 188 10.49 -30.60 -4.71
CA VAL A 188 9.97 -29.77 -3.63
C VAL A 188 10.24 -30.41 -2.28
N MET A 189 10.80 -29.63 -1.35
CA MET A 189 10.83 -29.90 0.09
C MET A 189 9.86 -28.96 0.78
N ALA A 190 8.65 -29.44 1.03
CA ALA A 190 7.58 -28.68 1.66
C ALA A 190 7.72 -28.71 3.19
N SER A 191 7.51 -27.56 3.84
CA SER A 191 7.41 -27.39 5.28
C SER A 191 6.14 -26.64 5.62
N GLU A 192 5.48 -26.96 6.71
CA GLU A 192 4.24 -26.27 7.14
C GLU A 192 4.53 -24.85 7.63
N GLN A 193 5.70 -24.62 8.20
CA GLN A 193 6.10 -23.32 8.74
C GLN A 193 7.27 -22.75 7.95
N TRP A 194 7.28 -21.42 7.78
CA TRP A 194 8.39 -20.71 7.15
C TRP A 194 9.74 -20.95 7.84
N ALA A 195 9.74 -20.99 9.18
CA ALA A 195 10.95 -21.22 9.96
C ALA A 195 11.60 -22.57 9.66
N ASP A 196 10.77 -23.61 9.42
CA ASP A 196 11.25 -24.96 9.09
C ASP A 196 11.82 -25.01 7.67
N ALA A 197 11.20 -24.34 6.71
CA ALA A 197 11.74 -24.21 5.35
C ALA A 197 13.11 -23.49 5.36
N VAL A 198 13.23 -22.40 6.13
CA VAL A 198 14.49 -21.67 6.31
C VAL A 198 15.55 -22.56 6.96
N LYS A 199 15.18 -23.31 8.00
CA LYS A 199 16.08 -24.23 8.67
C LYS A 199 16.56 -25.36 7.74
N ALA A 200 15.64 -25.98 6.99
CA ALA A 200 16.00 -27.03 6.04
C ALA A 200 16.98 -26.54 4.97
N TYR A 201 16.78 -25.32 4.47
CA TYR A 201 17.74 -24.66 3.58
C TYR A 201 19.08 -24.40 4.27
N ALA A 202 19.08 -23.86 5.49
CA ALA A 202 20.31 -23.59 6.24
C ALA A 202 21.12 -24.86 6.51
N ASP A 203 20.45 -25.97 6.81
CA ASP A 203 21.07 -27.28 7.04
C ASP A 203 21.54 -27.98 5.74
N GLY A 204 21.26 -27.42 4.56
CA GLY A 204 21.70 -27.97 3.29
C GLY A 204 20.79 -29.03 2.68
N ALA A 205 19.59 -29.20 3.20
CA ALA A 205 18.64 -30.19 2.70
C ALA A 205 18.12 -29.84 1.29
N CYS A 206 18.16 -28.56 0.90
CA CYS A 206 17.77 -28.09 -0.44
C CYS A 206 18.77 -27.09 -1.01
N THR A 207 18.78 -26.97 -2.34
CA THR A 207 19.62 -26.06 -3.11
C THR A 207 19.11 -24.61 -3.02
N LEU A 208 17.78 -24.44 -3.11
CA LEU A 208 17.09 -23.15 -3.12
C LEU A 208 16.12 -23.05 -1.96
N LEU A 209 15.97 -21.82 -1.44
CA LEU A 209 14.82 -21.43 -0.64
C LEU A 209 13.97 -20.46 -1.45
N THR A 210 12.65 -20.65 -1.51
CA THR A 210 11.74 -19.75 -2.20
C THR A 210 10.68 -19.18 -1.28
N GLY A 211 10.33 -17.93 -1.51
CA GLY A 211 9.33 -17.16 -0.78
C GLY A 211 9.37 -15.70 -1.23
N ASP A 212 8.64 -14.84 -0.56
CA ASP A 212 8.67 -13.39 -0.84
C ASP A 212 10.08 -12.84 -0.64
N ILE A 213 10.54 -11.97 -1.55
CA ILE A 213 11.92 -11.44 -1.50
C ILE A 213 12.26 -10.78 -0.18
N THR A 214 11.29 -10.14 0.47
CA THR A 214 11.47 -9.52 1.79
C THR A 214 11.64 -10.59 2.88
N ALA A 215 10.90 -11.68 2.82
CA ALA A 215 11.04 -12.81 3.73
C ALA A 215 12.40 -13.52 3.52
N LEU A 216 12.84 -13.67 2.26
CA LEU A 216 14.17 -14.21 1.94
C LEU A 216 15.28 -13.30 2.47
N ALA A 217 15.17 -11.97 2.30
CA ALA A 217 16.14 -11.02 2.82
C ALA A 217 16.19 -11.05 4.37
N ALA A 218 15.04 -11.14 5.01
CA ALA A 218 14.94 -11.29 6.47
C ALA A 218 15.58 -12.60 6.97
N ALA A 219 15.34 -13.72 6.28
CA ALA A 219 15.98 -14.99 6.59
C ALA A 219 17.50 -14.90 6.42
N ARG A 220 17.95 -14.39 5.27
CA ARG A 220 19.38 -14.18 4.98
C ARG A 220 20.07 -13.36 6.06
N SER A 221 19.45 -12.28 6.53
CA SER A 221 20.04 -11.39 7.53
C SER A 221 20.28 -12.05 8.90
N ARG A 222 19.66 -13.21 9.15
CA ARG A 222 19.77 -13.98 10.39
C ARG A 222 20.76 -15.13 10.31
N PHE A 223 21.29 -15.45 9.14
CA PHE A 223 22.30 -16.48 9.00
C PHE A 223 23.64 -16.02 9.60
N THR A 224 24.46 -16.97 10.02
CA THR A 224 25.80 -16.69 10.56
C THR A 224 26.69 -15.97 9.55
N THR A 225 26.55 -16.32 8.26
CA THR A 225 27.29 -15.74 7.15
C THR A 225 26.31 -15.23 6.06
N PRO A 226 25.62 -14.09 6.27
CA PRO A 226 24.61 -13.59 5.32
C PRO A 226 25.16 -13.37 3.91
N THR A 227 26.46 -13.02 3.79
CA THR A 227 27.14 -12.76 2.51
C THR A 227 27.35 -14.00 1.65
N ASP A 228 27.24 -15.20 2.26
CA ASP A 228 27.36 -16.47 1.54
C ASP A 228 26.06 -16.88 0.83
N HIS A 229 25.05 -16.05 0.93
CA HIS A 229 23.72 -16.29 0.35
C HIS A 229 23.33 -15.13 -0.56
N VAL A 230 22.79 -15.46 -1.73
CA VAL A 230 22.39 -14.50 -2.78
C VAL A 230 20.90 -14.66 -3.07
N ILE A 231 20.16 -13.56 -3.06
CA ILE A 231 18.81 -13.52 -3.63
C ILE A 231 18.99 -13.34 -5.14
N LEU A 232 18.47 -14.27 -5.93
CA LEU A 232 18.53 -14.20 -7.38
C LEU A 232 17.61 -13.11 -7.92
N PRO A 233 17.87 -12.56 -9.10
CA PRO A 233 17.13 -11.41 -9.63
C PRO A 233 15.71 -11.73 -10.08
N GLU A 234 15.40 -13.01 -10.31
CA GLU A 234 14.08 -13.41 -10.81
C GLU A 234 12.99 -13.28 -9.75
N LEU A 235 11.92 -12.58 -10.12
CA LEU A 235 10.63 -12.62 -9.44
C LEU A 235 9.67 -13.48 -10.27
N ILE A 236 9.13 -14.53 -9.67
CA ILE A 236 8.26 -15.48 -10.36
C ILE A 236 6.77 -15.20 -10.11
N THR A 237 6.46 -14.36 -9.13
CA THR A 237 5.16 -13.72 -8.94
C THR A 237 5.32 -12.22 -8.86
N LYS A 238 4.22 -11.48 -8.87
CA LYS A 238 4.23 -10.01 -8.72
C LYS A 238 3.08 -9.59 -7.82
N ASP A 239 3.44 -8.96 -6.73
CA ASP A 239 2.50 -8.41 -5.79
C ASP A 239 2.73 -6.90 -5.64
N LYS A 240 1.64 -6.14 -5.69
CA LYS A 240 1.65 -4.71 -5.42
C LYS A 240 1.18 -4.49 -3.99
N LEU A 241 2.05 -3.96 -3.17
CA LEU A 241 1.77 -3.60 -1.79
C LEU A 241 1.68 -2.09 -1.66
N GLY A 242 0.79 -1.63 -0.82
CA GLY A 242 0.65 -0.19 -0.60
C GLY A 242 -0.41 0.15 0.42
N PRO A 243 -0.56 1.44 0.72
CA PRO A 243 -1.51 1.91 1.70
C PRO A 243 -2.95 1.60 1.34
N VAL A 244 -3.74 1.34 2.37
CA VAL A 244 -5.17 1.06 2.26
C VAL A 244 -5.92 2.01 3.18
N VAL A 245 -7.00 2.61 2.65
CA VAL A 245 -7.90 3.51 3.37
C VAL A 245 -9.36 3.03 3.22
N ARG A 246 -10.27 3.56 4.00
CA ARG A 246 -11.72 3.34 3.82
C ARG A 246 -12.19 3.89 2.49
N THR A 247 -13.18 3.27 1.90
CA THR A 247 -13.94 3.85 0.77
C THR A 247 -14.80 5.02 1.24
N GLY A 248 -15.13 5.94 0.31
CA GLY A 248 -16.05 7.05 0.58
C GLY A 248 -15.41 8.31 1.16
N ASP A 249 -14.11 8.30 1.44
CA ASP A 249 -13.36 9.50 1.85
C ASP A 249 -12.30 9.85 0.77
N GLU A 250 -12.76 10.55 -0.27
CA GLU A 250 -11.93 10.90 -1.42
C GLU A 250 -10.82 11.91 -1.05
N GLN A 251 -11.06 12.75 -0.04
CA GLN A 251 -10.03 13.69 0.42
C GLN A 251 -8.90 12.93 1.11
N TRP A 252 -9.22 12.01 2.02
CA TRP A 252 -8.23 11.20 2.71
C TRP A 252 -7.45 10.31 1.74
N PHE A 253 -8.15 9.67 0.81
CA PHE A 253 -7.52 8.91 -0.26
C PHE A 253 -6.51 9.77 -1.05
N SER A 254 -6.90 10.98 -1.44
CA SER A 254 -6.05 11.90 -2.20
C SER A 254 -4.84 12.36 -1.39
N ILE A 255 -5.02 12.65 -0.10
CA ILE A 255 -3.92 13.03 0.81
C ILE A 255 -2.88 11.91 0.90
N VAL A 256 -3.32 10.69 1.18
CA VAL A 256 -2.40 9.54 1.29
C VAL A 256 -1.71 9.30 -0.04
N ARG A 257 -2.46 9.32 -1.15
CA ARG A 257 -1.91 9.14 -2.50
C ARG A 257 -0.83 10.17 -2.80
N TRP A 258 -1.15 11.46 -2.70
CA TRP A 258 -0.20 12.52 -3.03
C TRP A 258 0.99 12.58 -2.06
N THR A 259 0.85 12.08 -0.84
CA THR A 259 1.98 11.91 0.07
C THR A 259 2.96 10.86 -0.48
N ILE A 260 2.47 9.72 -0.98
CA ILE A 260 3.32 8.70 -1.60
C ILE A 260 3.97 9.23 -2.89
N GLU A 261 3.16 9.87 -3.74
CA GLU A 261 3.66 10.47 -4.98
C GLU A 261 4.74 11.54 -4.73
N ALA A 262 4.61 12.31 -3.65
CA ALA A 262 5.62 13.28 -3.26
C ALA A 262 6.95 12.62 -2.83
N LEU A 263 6.90 11.48 -2.13
CA LEU A 263 8.13 10.74 -1.80
C LEU A 263 8.86 10.31 -3.08
N VAL A 264 8.12 9.81 -4.08
CA VAL A 264 8.70 9.38 -5.38
C VAL A 264 9.17 10.57 -6.18
N ALA A 265 8.37 11.64 -6.28
CA ALA A 265 8.75 12.88 -6.99
C ALA A 265 10.02 13.51 -6.41
N ALA A 266 10.16 13.51 -5.09
CA ALA A 266 11.39 13.99 -4.46
C ALA A 266 12.62 13.17 -4.87
N ASP A 267 12.50 11.84 -4.94
CA ASP A 267 13.57 10.94 -5.40
C ASP A 267 13.92 11.22 -6.88
N GLU A 268 12.91 11.40 -7.75
CA GLU A 268 13.10 11.75 -9.17
C GLU A 268 13.79 13.12 -9.37
N LEU A 269 13.41 14.10 -8.56
CA LEU A 269 13.99 15.46 -8.60
C LEU A 269 15.35 15.55 -7.89
N GLY A 270 15.84 14.45 -7.30
CA GLY A 270 17.07 14.44 -6.51
C GLY A 270 16.97 15.26 -5.21
N ILE A 271 15.75 15.46 -4.69
CA ILE A 271 15.51 16.14 -3.41
C ILE A 271 15.58 15.10 -2.32
N SER A 272 16.44 15.26 -1.34
CA SER A 272 16.61 14.36 -0.19
C SER A 272 16.46 15.12 1.13
N GLN A 273 16.36 14.37 2.22
CA GLN A 273 16.38 14.93 3.56
C GLN A 273 17.62 15.80 3.81
N GLN A 274 18.74 15.47 3.18
CA GLN A 274 20.03 16.12 3.40
C GLN A 274 20.17 17.43 2.63
N ASN A 275 19.60 17.54 1.41
CA ASN A 275 19.82 18.69 0.55
C ASN A 275 18.64 19.66 0.39
N ILE A 276 17.44 19.30 0.88
CA ILE A 276 16.20 20.02 0.61
C ILE A 276 16.29 21.52 1.00
N ASP A 277 16.98 21.84 2.08
CA ASP A 277 17.15 23.24 2.53
C ASP A 277 17.95 24.08 1.55
N THR A 278 19.00 23.49 0.94
CA THR A 278 19.84 24.17 -0.03
C THR A 278 19.14 24.42 -1.36
N LEU A 279 18.09 23.62 -1.66
CA LEU A 279 17.31 23.72 -2.89
C LEU A 279 16.26 24.83 -2.87
N ARG A 280 16.07 25.55 -1.74
CA ARG A 280 15.14 26.69 -1.67
C ARG A 280 15.49 27.82 -2.64
N GLY A 281 16.74 27.96 -3.02
CA GLY A 281 17.22 28.89 -4.03
C GLY A 281 17.29 28.35 -5.45
N SER A 282 16.75 27.17 -5.71
CA SER A 282 16.81 26.51 -7.03
C SER A 282 16.08 27.35 -8.10
N ALA A 283 16.67 27.42 -9.29
CA ALA A 283 16.03 27.97 -10.48
C ALA A 283 15.06 26.99 -11.16
N ASN A 284 15.09 25.71 -10.79
CA ASN A 284 14.20 24.68 -11.33
C ASN A 284 12.77 24.88 -10.81
N VAL A 285 11.83 25.14 -11.72
CA VAL A 285 10.44 25.43 -11.41
C VAL A 285 9.74 24.25 -10.72
N ASP A 286 10.05 23.01 -11.07
CA ASP A 286 9.44 21.84 -10.47
C ASP A 286 9.93 21.63 -9.04
N ILE A 287 11.21 21.89 -8.77
CA ILE A 287 11.74 21.92 -7.40
C ILE A 287 11.04 23.02 -6.59
N ARG A 288 10.91 24.23 -7.14
CA ARG A 288 10.24 25.35 -6.46
C ARG A 288 8.77 25.06 -6.15
N ARG A 289 8.04 24.39 -7.08
CA ARG A 289 6.66 23.91 -6.85
C ARG A 289 6.62 22.88 -5.74
N PHE A 290 7.51 21.89 -5.81
CA PHE A 290 7.63 20.85 -4.77
C PHE A 290 7.84 21.46 -3.39
N LEU A 291 8.66 22.50 -3.29
CA LEU A 291 8.94 23.20 -2.03
C LEU A 291 7.82 24.18 -1.59
N GLY A 292 6.72 24.29 -2.34
CA GLY A 292 5.62 25.23 -2.07
C GLY A 292 5.96 26.69 -2.32
N LEU A 293 7.00 27.00 -3.10
CA LEU A 293 7.46 28.38 -3.35
C LEU A 293 6.72 29.02 -4.53
N GLU A 294 6.25 28.25 -5.51
CA GLU A 294 5.58 28.75 -6.73
C GLU A 294 4.04 28.71 -6.62
N ALA A 295 3.48 27.63 -6.05
CA ALA A 295 2.05 27.41 -5.96
C ALA A 295 1.66 26.80 -4.60
N ASP A 296 0.41 27.01 -4.20
CA ASP A 296 -0.16 26.37 -3.02
C ASP A 296 -0.87 25.07 -3.43
N LEU A 297 -0.09 24.01 -3.64
CA LEU A 297 -0.60 22.69 -4.00
C LEU A 297 -1.26 21.95 -2.83
N GLY A 298 -1.00 22.37 -1.60
CA GLY A 298 -1.62 21.80 -0.41
C GLY A 298 -3.08 22.18 -0.23
N ARG A 299 -3.47 23.35 -0.72
CA ARG A 299 -4.79 23.95 -0.46
C ARG A 299 -5.95 23.05 -0.87
N SER A 300 -5.89 22.45 -2.06
CA SER A 300 -6.92 21.55 -2.58
C SER A 300 -7.05 20.25 -1.77
N LEU A 301 -5.99 19.86 -1.07
CA LEU A 301 -5.96 18.71 -0.19
C LEU A 301 -6.31 19.07 1.27
N GLY A 302 -6.45 20.34 1.61
CA GLY A 302 -6.61 20.82 2.98
C GLY A 302 -5.31 20.73 3.81
N LEU A 303 -4.15 20.72 3.15
CA LEU A 303 -2.81 20.66 3.74
C LEU A 303 -2.14 22.05 3.74
N SER A 304 -1.02 22.18 4.45
CA SER A 304 -0.17 23.37 4.40
C SER A 304 0.45 23.55 3.01
N ARG A 305 0.79 24.80 2.66
CA ARG A 305 1.42 25.11 1.37
C ARG A 305 2.73 24.37 1.13
N ASP A 306 3.48 24.13 2.19
CA ASP A 306 4.81 23.51 2.21
C ASP A 306 4.81 22.05 2.66
N TRP A 307 3.65 21.38 2.59
CA TRP A 307 3.49 20.02 3.10
C TRP A 307 4.52 19.03 2.51
N SER A 308 4.81 19.09 1.21
CA SER A 308 5.77 18.20 0.53
C SER A 308 7.21 18.48 0.96
N TYR A 309 7.56 19.77 1.18
CA TYR A 309 8.82 20.15 1.81
C TYR A 309 8.94 19.56 3.21
N GLN A 310 7.90 19.69 4.05
CA GLN A 310 7.90 19.16 5.42
C GLN A 310 8.06 17.62 5.43
N VAL A 311 7.36 16.91 4.54
CA VAL A 311 7.47 15.46 4.41
C VAL A 311 8.92 15.08 4.10
N THR A 312 9.52 15.65 3.07
CA THR A 312 10.89 15.29 2.69
C THR A 312 11.91 15.74 3.72
N LYS A 313 11.72 16.89 4.34
CA LYS A 313 12.60 17.42 5.41
C LYS A 313 12.63 16.50 6.63
N GLN A 314 11.50 15.94 7.05
CA GLN A 314 11.39 15.15 8.26
C GLN A 314 11.53 13.66 8.04
N VAL A 315 11.11 13.16 6.88
CA VAL A 315 11.08 11.72 6.57
C VAL A 315 12.07 11.34 5.47
N GLY A 316 12.34 12.22 4.50
CA GLY A 316 13.16 11.93 3.33
C GLY A 316 12.31 11.66 2.09
N ASN A 317 12.98 11.35 0.99
CA ASN A 317 12.36 10.88 -0.25
C ASN A 317 12.15 9.36 -0.24
N TYR A 318 11.57 8.78 -1.31
CA TYR A 318 11.35 7.34 -1.41
C TYR A 318 12.66 6.54 -1.31
N GLY A 319 13.74 7.02 -1.95
CA GLY A 319 15.06 6.40 -1.90
C GLY A 319 15.64 6.39 -0.49
N ASP A 320 15.54 7.52 0.24
CA ASP A 320 15.98 7.63 1.63
C ASP A 320 15.24 6.63 2.53
N VAL A 321 13.91 6.52 2.36
CA VAL A 321 13.04 5.60 3.13
C VAL A 321 13.40 4.15 2.80
N PHE A 322 13.54 3.82 1.52
CA PHE A 322 13.90 2.47 1.08
C PHE A 322 15.28 2.06 1.63
N ASP A 323 16.29 2.90 1.40
CA ASP A 323 17.69 2.56 1.70
C ASP A 323 17.92 2.30 3.20
N ARG A 324 17.40 3.16 4.08
CA ARG A 324 17.62 3.00 5.52
C ARG A 324 16.87 1.80 6.13
N ASN A 325 15.74 1.37 5.54
CA ASN A 325 14.91 0.32 6.11
C ASN A 325 15.12 -1.06 5.47
N ILE A 326 15.35 -1.07 4.15
CA ILE A 326 15.34 -2.29 3.33
C ILE A 326 16.62 -2.40 2.50
N GLY A 327 17.14 -1.26 2.01
CA GLY A 327 18.22 -1.15 1.06
C GLY A 327 19.62 -1.36 1.66
N ALA A 328 20.62 -0.80 1.00
CA ALA A 328 22.03 -1.03 1.28
C ALA A 328 22.46 -0.62 2.69
N SER A 329 21.83 0.41 3.27
CA SER A 329 22.10 0.89 4.63
C SER A 329 21.40 0.08 5.72
N SER A 330 20.51 -0.84 5.34
CA SER A 330 19.80 -1.70 6.26
C SER A 330 20.48 -3.06 6.45
N ARG A 331 20.04 -3.81 7.47
CA ARG A 331 20.48 -5.20 7.65
C ARG A 331 19.99 -6.15 6.54
N LEU A 332 18.90 -5.79 5.83
CA LEU A 332 18.32 -6.61 4.76
C LEU A 332 19.14 -6.55 3.48
N ARG A 333 19.75 -5.40 3.20
CA ARG A 333 20.58 -5.17 2.00
C ARG A 333 19.92 -5.69 0.72
N LEU A 334 18.63 -5.34 0.55
CA LEU A 334 17.87 -5.70 -0.64
C LEU A 334 18.09 -4.63 -1.71
N ASP A 335 18.39 -5.07 -2.93
CA ASP A 335 18.46 -4.17 -4.08
C ASP A 335 17.05 -3.65 -4.41
N ARG A 336 16.97 -2.42 -4.93
CA ARG A 336 15.70 -1.81 -5.27
C ARG A 336 14.95 -2.58 -6.37
N GLY A 337 15.65 -3.09 -7.38
CA GLY A 337 15.04 -3.85 -8.47
C GLY A 337 13.82 -3.14 -9.06
N ALA A 338 12.65 -3.78 -9.05
CA ALA A 338 11.38 -3.19 -9.49
C ALA A 338 10.98 -1.95 -8.67
N ASN A 339 11.49 -1.81 -7.44
CA ASN A 339 11.25 -0.66 -6.56
C ASN A 339 12.14 0.55 -6.87
N ASN A 340 12.90 0.52 -7.95
CA ASN A 340 13.69 1.65 -8.40
C ASN A 340 12.85 2.61 -9.25
N LEU A 341 13.35 3.82 -9.47
CA LEU A 341 12.78 4.78 -10.41
C LEU A 341 12.80 4.21 -11.83
N TRP A 342 11.81 4.57 -12.64
CA TRP A 342 11.72 4.16 -14.06
C TRP A 342 12.95 4.54 -14.85
N THR A 343 13.59 5.69 -14.55
CA THR A 343 14.86 6.14 -15.15
C THR A 343 16.07 5.28 -14.78
N LYS A 344 15.91 4.43 -13.75
CA LYS A 344 16.95 3.51 -13.25
C LYS A 344 16.54 2.04 -13.39
N GLY A 345 15.61 1.76 -14.33
CA GLY A 345 15.17 0.39 -14.64
C GLY A 345 14.13 -0.21 -13.71
N GLY A 346 13.53 0.59 -12.81
CA GLY A 346 12.43 0.18 -11.94
C GLY A 346 11.05 0.55 -12.48
N LEU A 347 10.04 0.54 -11.60
CA LEU A 347 8.64 0.78 -11.96
C LEU A 347 8.07 2.07 -11.33
N PHE A 348 8.82 2.76 -10.46
CA PHE A 348 8.33 3.96 -9.82
C PHE A 348 8.52 5.21 -10.68
N SER A 349 7.41 5.95 -10.83
CA SER A 349 7.40 7.30 -11.40
C SER A 349 6.26 8.08 -10.73
N ALA A 350 6.47 9.36 -10.49
CA ALA A 350 5.45 10.23 -9.95
C ALA A 350 4.78 11.08 -11.05
N PRO A 351 3.46 11.31 -10.98
CA PRO A 351 2.82 12.30 -11.83
C PRO A 351 3.31 13.71 -11.48
N PRO A 352 3.33 14.65 -12.46
CA PRO A 352 3.78 16.02 -12.21
C PRO A 352 2.96 16.73 -11.13
N LEU A 353 3.64 17.35 -10.18
CA LEU A 353 3.07 18.23 -9.14
C LEU A 353 2.77 19.62 -9.75
N ARG A 354 1.59 19.77 -10.37
CA ARG A 354 1.18 21.03 -11.01
C ARG A 354 -0.34 21.16 -11.11
#